data_1725d3b8360e28fbe316a697c9c08003
#
_entry.id   1725d3b8360e28fbe316a697c9c08003
#
_cell.length_a   1.000
_cell.length_b   1.000
_cell.length_c   1.000
_cell.angle_alpha   90.00
_cell.angle_beta   90.00
_cell.angle_gamma   90.00
#
_symmetry.space_group_name_H-M   'P 1'
#
loop_
_entity.id
_entity.type
_entity.pdbx_description
1 polymer ?
#
loop_
_entity_poly.entity_id
_entity_poly.type
_entity_poly.pdbx_seq_one_letter_code
_entity_poly.pdbx_strand_id
1 'polypeptide(L)'
;MRYWNRGQKMDIRRIEEMIDQAIRQMDFSYVPYSRFRVGAALLAKNGKLYTGCNIENAAYTPTNCAERTAFFKAVSEGVTEFDGICVVGGKDGVLTDYASPCGVCRQVMMEFCDPDEFQIILAKSRQEYKIYTLRELLPQGFGPADLA
;
A
#
# COMPACT_ATOMS: atom_id res chain seq x y z
N MET A 1 -6.84 14.82 -12.09
CA MET A 1 -6.30 14.62 -10.75
C MET A 1 -7.40 14.89 -9.74
N ARG A 2 -7.76 13.90 -8.94
CA ARG A 2 -8.78 14.09 -7.91
C ARG A 2 -8.09 14.44 -6.61
N TYR A 3 -8.41 15.60 -6.07
CA TYR A 3 -8.01 15.97 -4.74
C TYR A 3 -9.03 15.42 -3.76
N TRP A 4 -8.56 14.72 -2.75
CA TRP A 4 -9.39 14.27 -1.65
C TRP A 4 -9.64 15.45 -0.72
N ASN A 5 -10.90 15.85 -0.56
CA ASN A 5 -11.25 17.08 0.15
C ASN A 5 -11.90 16.88 1.53
N ARG A 6 -12.03 15.66 2.03
CA ARG A 6 -12.66 15.42 3.32
C ARG A 6 -11.67 14.81 4.30
N GLY A 7 -11.28 15.60 5.30
CA GLY A 7 -10.45 15.10 6.40
C GLY A 7 -9.09 14.60 5.96
N GLN A 8 -8.48 15.25 4.97
CA GLN A 8 -7.19 14.83 4.43
C GLN A 8 -6.15 14.85 5.54
N LYS A 9 -5.74 13.65 6.00
CA LYS A 9 -4.74 13.47 7.05
C LYS A 9 -3.32 13.61 6.51
N MET A 10 -3.17 13.64 5.19
CA MET A 10 -1.89 13.74 4.50
C MET A 10 -1.88 14.94 3.58
N ASP A 11 -0.86 15.80 3.75
CA ASP A 11 -0.64 16.90 2.82
C ASP A 11 0.15 16.42 1.59
N ILE A 12 0.30 17.30 0.60
CA ILE A 12 0.98 16.98 -0.67
C ILE A 12 2.43 16.54 -0.43
N ARG A 13 3.14 17.16 0.52
CA ARG A 13 4.53 16.79 0.81
C ARG A 13 4.63 15.37 1.35
N ARG A 14 3.67 14.99 2.20
CA ARG A 14 3.64 13.64 2.75
C ARG A 14 3.34 12.62 1.68
N ILE A 15 2.40 12.93 0.78
CA ILE A 15 2.08 12.07 -0.36
C ILE A 15 3.31 11.88 -1.26
N GLU A 16 4.01 12.96 -1.58
CA GLU A 16 5.22 12.89 -2.40
C GLU A 16 6.32 12.05 -1.74
N GLU A 17 6.52 12.20 -0.43
CA GLU A 17 7.45 11.40 0.34
C GLU A 17 7.10 9.92 0.28
N MET A 18 5.81 9.59 0.43
CA MET A 18 5.34 8.21 0.33
C MET A 18 5.58 7.62 -1.06
N ILE A 19 5.32 8.39 -2.10
CA ILE A 19 5.58 7.97 -3.49
C ILE A 19 7.07 7.68 -3.69
N ASP A 20 7.94 8.58 -3.24
CA ASP A 20 9.40 8.40 -3.37
C ASP A 20 9.88 7.15 -2.64
N GLN A 21 9.40 6.93 -1.41
CA GLN A 21 9.77 5.78 -0.62
C GLN A 21 9.28 4.47 -1.26
N ALA A 22 8.05 4.47 -1.79
CA ALA A 22 7.52 3.31 -2.49
C ALA A 22 8.34 2.99 -3.75
N ILE A 23 8.71 4.01 -4.53
CA ILE A 23 9.53 3.83 -5.74
C ILE A 23 10.90 3.23 -5.38
N ARG A 24 11.56 3.74 -4.34
CA ARG A 24 12.85 3.20 -3.88
C ARG A 24 12.75 1.74 -3.46
N GLN A 25 11.64 1.34 -2.86
CA GLN A 25 11.45 -0.04 -2.40
C GLN A 25 11.41 -1.04 -3.56
N MET A 26 11.03 -0.63 -4.74
CA MET A 26 11.05 -1.52 -5.91
C MET A 26 12.46 -2.06 -6.22
N ASP A 27 13.51 -1.34 -5.84
CA ASP A 27 14.90 -1.80 -6.06
C ASP A 27 15.21 -3.06 -5.25
N PHE A 28 14.47 -3.30 -4.17
CA PHE A 28 14.64 -4.46 -3.30
C PHE A 28 13.68 -5.61 -3.62
N SER A 29 12.76 -5.43 -4.57
CA SER A 29 11.83 -6.49 -4.97
C SER A 29 12.57 -7.74 -5.42
N TYR A 30 12.17 -8.89 -4.90
CA TYR A 30 12.68 -10.17 -5.33
C TYR A 30 11.64 -10.83 -6.24
N VAL A 31 11.83 -10.68 -7.55
CA VAL A 31 10.81 -11.05 -8.55
C VAL A 31 11.40 -11.81 -9.74
N PRO A 32 12.09 -12.94 -9.48
CA PRO A 32 12.76 -13.68 -10.56
C PRO A 32 11.79 -14.32 -11.56
N TYR A 33 10.53 -14.49 -11.19
CA TYR A 33 9.52 -15.17 -12.02
C TYR A 33 8.71 -14.18 -12.86
N SER A 34 8.09 -13.19 -12.22
CA SER A 34 7.22 -12.24 -12.91
C SER A 34 7.96 -11.04 -13.49
N ARG A 35 9.08 -10.64 -12.88
CA ARG A 35 9.77 -9.38 -13.15
C ARG A 35 8.90 -8.15 -12.88
N PHE A 36 7.77 -8.33 -12.20
CA PHE A 36 6.87 -7.23 -11.82
C PHE A 36 7.24 -6.73 -10.43
N ARG A 37 7.86 -5.57 -10.37
CA ARG A 37 8.35 -4.97 -9.13
C ARG A 37 7.30 -4.08 -8.51
N VAL A 38 7.01 -4.27 -7.23
CA VAL A 38 6.05 -3.46 -6.48
C VAL A 38 6.73 -2.92 -5.23
N GLY A 39 6.50 -1.64 -4.97
CA GLY A 39 6.93 -0.99 -3.75
C GLY A 39 5.75 -0.38 -3.03
N ALA A 40 5.82 -0.33 -1.71
CA ALA A 40 4.79 0.26 -0.87
C ALA A 40 5.40 1.10 0.25
N ALA A 41 4.70 2.16 0.62
CA ALA A 41 5.02 3.00 1.77
C ALA A 41 3.75 3.18 2.61
N LEU A 42 3.76 2.64 3.82
CA LEU A 42 2.64 2.63 4.75
C LEU A 42 2.85 3.71 5.81
N LEU A 43 1.90 4.61 5.95
CA LEU A 43 1.93 5.68 6.94
C LEU A 43 1.18 5.27 8.20
N ALA A 44 1.88 5.15 9.30
CA ALA A 44 1.30 4.90 10.61
C ALA A 44 0.80 6.21 11.24
N LYS A 45 -0.14 6.11 12.18
CA LYS A 45 -0.67 7.27 12.90
C LYS A 45 0.38 7.99 13.74
N ASN A 46 1.48 7.31 14.10
CA ASN A 46 2.61 7.93 14.80
C ASN A 46 3.50 8.79 13.88
N GLY A 47 3.18 8.86 12.58
CA GLY A 47 3.92 9.63 11.58
C GLY A 47 5.06 8.88 10.91
N LYS A 48 5.36 7.66 11.34
CA LYS A 48 6.44 6.85 10.76
C LYS A 48 5.98 6.13 9.49
N LEU A 49 6.88 6.04 8.51
CA LEU A 49 6.66 5.27 7.28
C LEU A 49 7.29 3.88 7.42
N TYR A 50 6.52 2.87 7.04
CA TYR A 50 6.96 1.49 6.93
C TYR A 50 6.91 1.10 5.47
N THR A 51 8.05 0.66 4.94
CA THR A 51 8.16 0.36 3.50
C THR A 51 8.17 -1.14 3.26
N GLY A 52 7.80 -1.53 2.05
CA GLY A 52 7.81 -2.94 1.66
C GLY A 52 7.97 -3.10 0.17
N CYS A 53 8.42 -4.26 -0.22
CA CYS A 53 8.51 -4.69 -1.62
C CYS A 53 7.94 -6.09 -1.75
N ASN A 54 7.62 -6.50 -2.98
CA ASN A 54 7.14 -7.86 -3.21
C ASN A 54 8.30 -8.86 -3.26
N ILE A 55 8.04 -10.06 -2.73
CA ILE A 55 9.03 -11.12 -2.57
C ILE A 55 8.40 -12.42 -3.08
N GLU A 56 8.85 -12.88 -4.24
CA GLU A 56 8.33 -14.08 -4.87
C GLU A 56 8.98 -15.35 -4.32
N ASN A 57 8.31 -16.47 -4.56
CA ASN A 57 8.79 -17.79 -4.15
C ASN A 57 8.47 -18.82 -5.24
N ALA A 58 9.36 -19.76 -5.45
CA ALA A 58 9.20 -20.83 -6.43
C ALA A 58 7.95 -21.69 -6.17
N ALA A 59 7.49 -21.77 -4.93
CA ALA A 59 6.26 -22.49 -4.57
C ALA A 59 4.99 -21.67 -4.72
N TYR A 60 5.10 -20.43 -5.20
CA TYR A 60 4.05 -19.43 -5.41
C TYR A 60 3.31 -18.99 -4.16
N THR A 61 2.68 -19.90 -3.42
CA THR A 61 1.89 -19.57 -2.23
C THR A 61 2.63 -18.72 -1.17
N PRO A 62 3.92 -18.92 -0.87
CA PRO A 62 4.64 -18.08 0.08
C PRO A 62 4.96 -16.67 -0.45
N THR A 63 4.70 -16.40 -1.73
CA THR A 63 4.91 -15.07 -2.33
C THR A 63 4.16 -14.01 -1.51
N ASN A 64 4.85 -12.91 -1.18
CA ASN A 64 4.26 -11.83 -0.41
C ASN A 64 4.26 -10.53 -1.19
N CYS A 65 3.12 -9.82 -1.15
CA CYS A 65 2.98 -8.53 -1.80
C CYS A 65 3.71 -7.43 -1.00
N ALA A 66 4.08 -6.36 -1.69
CA ALA A 66 4.74 -5.21 -1.07
C ALA A 66 3.93 -4.62 0.08
N GLU A 67 2.62 -4.52 -0.08
CA GLU A 67 1.71 -3.97 0.92
C GLU A 67 1.75 -4.79 2.21
N ARG A 68 1.69 -6.13 2.10
CA ARG A 68 1.76 -7.01 3.27
C ARG A 68 3.13 -7.00 3.92
N THR A 69 4.20 -6.86 3.15
CA THR A 69 5.55 -6.69 3.71
C THR A 69 5.59 -5.45 4.60
N ALA A 70 5.03 -4.34 4.15
CA ALA A 70 4.98 -3.09 4.92
C ALA A 70 4.12 -3.24 6.19
N PHE A 71 2.91 -3.79 6.06
CA PHE A 71 2.01 -4.02 7.20
C PHE A 71 2.64 -4.95 8.24
N PHE A 72 3.17 -6.09 7.81
CA PHE A 72 3.72 -7.08 8.73
C PHE A 72 4.97 -6.57 9.44
N LYS A 73 5.78 -5.77 8.74
CA LYS A 73 6.91 -5.06 9.38
C LYS A 73 6.42 -4.15 10.52
N ALA A 74 5.42 -3.32 10.26
CA ALA A 74 4.87 -2.40 11.24
C ALA A 74 4.24 -3.15 12.42
N VAL A 75 3.38 -4.11 12.13
CA VAL A 75 2.68 -4.90 13.16
C VAL A 75 3.68 -5.69 14.01
N SER A 76 4.76 -6.20 13.41
CA SER A 76 5.82 -6.91 14.16
C SER A 76 6.58 -6.01 15.13
N GLU A 77 6.51 -4.68 14.93
CA GLU A 77 7.09 -3.69 15.83
C GLU A 77 6.06 -3.12 16.82
N GLY A 78 4.84 -3.68 16.85
CA GLY A 78 3.78 -3.24 17.76
C GLY A 78 2.93 -2.09 17.23
N VAL A 79 3.05 -1.72 15.96
CA VAL A 79 2.30 -0.62 15.35
C VAL A 79 1.11 -1.20 14.58
N THR A 80 -0.11 -0.78 14.96
CA THR A 80 -1.37 -1.33 14.43
C THR A 80 -2.37 -0.26 13.97
N GLU A 81 -1.99 1.02 13.97
CA GLU A 81 -2.86 2.12 13.56
C GLU A 81 -2.24 2.89 12.40
N PHE A 82 -2.99 3.03 11.31
CA PHE A 82 -2.48 3.55 10.05
C PHE A 82 -3.40 4.58 9.42
N ASP A 83 -2.82 5.54 8.69
CA ASP A 83 -3.56 6.58 7.97
C ASP A 83 -3.66 6.30 6.46
N GLY A 84 -2.68 5.63 5.88
CA GLY A 84 -2.71 5.34 4.44
C GLY A 84 -1.51 4.56 3.95
N ILE A 85 -1.59 4.18 2.68
CA ILE A 85 -0.52 3.45 1.99
C ILE A 85 -0.38 3.97 0.56
N CYS A 86 0.86 4.08 0.08
CA CYS A 86 1.14 4.33 -1.33
C CYS A 86 1.67 3.05 -1.96
N VAL A 87 1.16 2.71 -3.14
CA VAL A 87 1.59 1.54 -3.91
C VAL A 87 2.00 1.97 -5.30
N VAL A 88 3.17 1.49 -5.74
CA VAL A 88 3.68 1.67 -7.10
C VAL A 88 4.14 0.32 -7.62
N GLY A 89 4.04 0.11 -8.93
CA GLY A 89 4.52 -1.16 -9.48
C GLY A 89 4.49 -1.19 -11.00
N GLY A 90 5.39 -1.99 -11.55
CA GLY A 90 5.47 -2.20 -12.99
C GLY A 90 6.51 -3.25 -13.36
N LYS A 91 6.37 -3.78 -14.58
CA LYS A 91 7.31 -4.75 -15.11
C LYS A 91 8.70 -4.11 -15.25
N ASP A 92 9.71 -4.80 -14.75
CA ASP A 92 11.08 -4.30 -14.68
C ASP A 92 11.25 -2.96 -13.96
N GLY A 93 10.26 -2.58 -13.12
CA GLY A 93 10.26 -1.31 -12.41
C GLY A 93 9.81 -0.11 -13.22
N VAL A 94 9.25 -0.32 -14.42
CA VAL A 94 8.74 0.75 -15.28
C VAL A 94 7.28 1.04 -14.93
N LEU A 95 7.00 2.26 -14.49
CA LEU A 95 5.67 2.65 -13.99
C LEU A 95 4.78 3.18 -15.12
N THR A 96 4.25 2.27 -15.94
CA THR A 96 3.34 2.62 -17.05
C THR A 96 1.88 2.70 -16.61
N ASP A 97 1.50 1.88 -15.63
CA ASP A 97 0.13 1.77 -15.13
C ASP A 97 0.08 1.83 -13.60
N TYR A 98 -1.12 1.98 -13.06
CA TYR A 98 -1.35 1.91 -11.63
C TYR A 98 -1.37 0.46 -11.17
N ALA A 99 -0.59 0.14 -10.13
CA ALA A 99 -0.62 -1.18 -9.49
C ALA A 99 -1.58 -1.14 -8.31
N SER A 100 -2.76 -1.71 -8.50
CA SER A 100 -3.77 -1.77 -7.43
C SER A 100 -3.48 -2.93 -6.48
N PRO A 101 -3.73 -2.78 -5.17
CA PRO A 101 -3.50 -3.87 -4.21
C PRO A 101 -4.41 -5.06 -4.49
N CYS A 102 -3.88 -6.27 -4.39
CA CYS A 102 -4.65 -7.49 -4.57
C CYS A 102 -5.69 -7.67 -3.45
N GLY A 103 -6.65 -8.58 -3.66
CA GLY A 103 -7.71 -8.83 -2.67
C GLY A 103 -7.19 -9.27 -1.31
N VAL A 104 -6.12 -10.06 -1.26
CA VAL A 104 -5.50 -10.50 -0.01
C VAL A 104 -4.94 -9.31 0.77
N CYS A 105 -4.27 -8.37 0.09
CA CYS A 105 -3.76 -7.15 0.73
C CYS A 105 -4.89 -6.25 1.22
N ARG A 106 -5.97 -6.11 0.45
CA ARG A 106 -7.15 -5.35 0.87
C ARG A 106 -7.79 -5.96 2.12
N GLN A 107 -7.81 -7.28 2.22
CA GLN A 107 -8.31 -7.98 3.40
C GLN A 107 -7.40 -7.72 4.62
N VAL A 108 -6.09 -7.71 4.46
CA VAL A 108 -5.16 -7.35 5.53
C VAL A 108 -5.42 -5.91 6.01
N MET A 109 -5.66 -4.98 5.08
CA MET A 109 -6.02 -3.60 5.43
C MET A 109 -7.30 -3.54 6.28
N MET A 110 -8.30 -4.37 5.97
CA MET A 110 -9.55 -4.42 6.75
C MET A 110 -9.33 -4.79 8.22
N GLU A 111 -8.30 -5.57 8.52
CA GLU A 111 -8.00 -5.96 9.90
C GLU A 111 -7.55 -4.77 10.75
N PHE A 112 -6.75 -3.86 10.17
CA PHE A 112 -6.03 -2.83 10.91
C PHE A 112 -6.51 -1.40 10.64
N CYS A 113 -7.38 -1.20 9.65
CA CYS A 113 -7.71 0.15 9.19
C CYS A 113 -9.21 0.39 9.17
N ASP A 114 -9.60 1.64 9.48
CA ASP A 114 -10.97 2.08 9.25
C ASP A 114 -11.17 2.26 7.74
N PRO A 115 -12.09 1.51 7.11
CA PRO A 115 -12.27 1.54 5.66
C PRO A 115 -12.74 2.90 5.12
N ASP A 116 -13.36 3.73 5.95
CA ASP A 116 -13.81 5.07 5.53
C ASP A 116 -12.71 6.12 5.62
N GLU A 117 -11.68 5.87 6.43
CA GLU A 117 -10.62 6.85 6.72
C GLU A 117 -9.28 6.50 6.05
N PHE A 118 -8.97 5.22 5.91
CA PHE A 118 -7.70 4.77 5.37
C PHE A 118 -7.59 5.10 3.89
N GLN A 119 -6.51 5.79 3.50
CA GLN A 119 -6.28 6.24 2.14
C GLN A 119 -5.29 5.34 1.41
N ILE A 120 -5.65 4.94 0.20
CA ILE A 120 -4.80 4.14 -0.69
C ILE A 120 -4.39 5.02 -1.87
N ILE A 121 -3.10 5.31 -1.97
CA ILE A 121 -2.52 6.11 -3.03
C ILE A 121 -1.94 5.18 -4.06
N LEU A 122 -2.46 5.22 -5.28
CA LEU A 122 -1.90 4.47 -6.41
C LEU A 122 -1.16 5.49 -7.28
N ALA A 123 0.14 5.32 -7.43
CA ALA A 123 0.97 6.32 -8.09
C ALA A 123 1.79 5.75 -9.24
N LYS A 124 2.09 6.61 -10.21
CA LYS A 124 3.11 6.39 -11.25
C LYS A 124 4.28 7.35 -11.07
N SER A 125 4.00 8.53 -10.54
CA SER A 125 4.98 9.57 -10.25
C SER A 125 4.40 10.53 -9.22
N ARG A 126 5.19 11.51 -8.79
CA ARG A 126 4.70 12.57 -7.91
C ARG A 126 3.56 13.37 -8.52
N GLN A 127 3.48 13.43 -9.86
CA GLN A 127 2.50 14.21 -10.60
C GLN A 127 1.28 13.41 -11.03
N GLU A 128 1.40 12.07 -11.06
CA GLU A 128 0.34 11.17 -11.49
C GLU A 128 0.02 10.16 -10.42
N TYR A 129 -1.04 10.40 -9.66
CA TYR A 129 -1.53 9.48 -8.64
C TYR A 129 -3.03 9.63 -8.45
N LYS A 130 -3.64 8.59 -7.89
CA LYS A 130 -5.06 8.54 -7.51
C LYS A 130 -5.16 8.17 -6.04
N ILE A 131 -6.16 8.68 -5.35
CA ILE A 131 -6.41 8.37 -3.94
C ILE A 131 -7.79 7.75 -3.81
N TYR A 132 -7.85 6.60 -3.13
CA TYR A 132 -9.08 5.89 -2.81
C TYR A 132 -9.16 5.64 -1.31
N THR A 133 -10.38 5.50 -0.79
CA THR A 133 -10.56 4.89 0.52
C THR A 133 -10.52 3.37 0.38
N LEU A 134 -10.27 2.67 1.47
CA LEU A 134 -10.36 1.22 1.48
C LEU A 134 -11.78 0.74 1.13
N ARG A 135 -12.80 1.45 1.59
CA ARG A 135 -14.20 1.12 1.27
C ARG A 135 -14.46 1.16 -0.24
N GLU A 136 -13.86 2.10 -0.94
CA GLU A 136 -14.00 2.18 -2.41
C GLU A 136 -13.34 0.98 -3.12
N LEU A 137 -12.22 0.47 -2.57
CA LEU A 137 -11.49 -0.65 -3.18
C LEU A 137 -11.91 -2.02 -2.63
N LEU A 138 -12.64 -2.08 -1.53
CA LEU A 138 -13.19 -3.31 -0.97
C LEU A 138 -14.62 -3.07 -0.47
N PRO A 139 -15.58 -2.85 -1.39
CA PRO A 139 -16.98 -2.67 -1.03
C PRO A 139 -17.52 -3.90 -0.29
N GLN A 140 -18.31 -3.66 0.76
CA GLN A 140 -18.88 -4.75 1.58
C GLN A 140 -17.80 -5.67 2.18
N GLY A 141 -16.62 -5.11 2.50
CA GLY A 141 -15.51 -5.90 3.05
C GLY A 141 -15.83 -6.49 4.41
N PHE A 142 -15.43 -7.75 4.62
CA PHE A 142 -15.53 -8.42 5.91
C PHE A 142 -14.36 -8.01 6.80
N GLY A 143 -14.65 -7.71 8.07
CA GLY A 143 -13.60 -7.26 8.99
C GLY A 143 -13.93 -7.51 10.45
N PRO A 144 -13.10 -7.01 11.38
CA PRO A 144 -13.26 -7.27 12.82
C PRO A 144 -14.62 -6.87 13.39
N ALA A 145 -15.23 -5.81 12.84
CA ALA A 145 -16.56 -5.37 13.28
C ALA A 145 -17.64 -6.43 13.06
N ASP A 146 -17.46 -7.31 12.07
CA ASP A 146 -18.42 -8.37 11.76
C ASP A 146 -18.38 -9.50 12.79
N LEU A 147 -17.30 -9.60 13.57
CA LEU A 147 -17.10 -10.61 14.59
C LEU A 147 -17.24 -10.04 16.02
N ALA A 148 -17.47 -8.76 16.14
CA ALA A 148 -17.58 -8.08 17.44
C ALA A 148 -18.93 -8.37 18.12
#